data_6e893c5b2c648663996a76c297132c12
#
_entry.id   6e893c5b2c648663996a76c297132c12
#
_cell.length_a   1.000
_cell.length_b   1.000
_cell.length_c   1.000
_cell.angle_alpha   90.00
_cell.angle_beta   90.00
_cell.angle_gamma   90.00
#
_symmetry.space_group_name_H-M   'P 1'
#
loop_
_entity.id
_entity.type
_entity.pdbx_description
1 polymer ?
#
loop_
_entity_poly.entity_id
_entity_poly.type
_entity_poly.pdbx_seq_one_letter_code
_entity_poly.pdbx_strand_id
1 'polypeptide(L)'
;MGRTKIGIVGCAGRMGLTLARQVAANDGCELCGGTEVAGSEQIGRDLGELAGLGSNGIVVGDDPAVLFAEADAVLDFTVPAASADHAALAAESKTTHVVGTTGFETLHQTAINAAAAHTVVVQAANMSLGVNLLLALTRRVAAALDPEFDIEIVEMHHRHKVDAPSGTALALGRAAADGRGVEHDDVAARGRDGITGERKPGDIGYAVLRGGNVVGEHSVVFAAADERVALSHIATDRAIFARGAVTAALWAQGKPPGLYGMADVLGLAD
;
A
#
# COMPACT_ATOMS: atom_id res chain seq x y z
N MET A 1 23.92 -15.35 -3.37
CA MET A 1 23.43 -14.41 -2.34
C MET A 1 22.56 -15.21 -1.39
N GLY A 2 22.63 -14.97 -0.07
CA GLY A 2 21.70 -15.58 0.88
C GLY A 2 20.27 -15.11 0.64
N ARG A 3 19.28 -15.79 1.24
CA ARG A 3 17.89 -15.33 1.22
C ARG A 3 17.77 -14.08 2.11
N THR A 4 16.94 -13.12 1.71
CA THR A 4 16.68 -11.92 2.51
C THR A 4 15.88 -12.29 3.75
N LYS A 5 16.38 -11.96 4.93
CA LYS A 5 15.71 -12.19 6.22
C LYS A 5 14.63 -11.15 6.45
N ILE A 6 13.39 -11.58 6.50
CA ILE A 6 12.24 -10.70 6.70
C ILE A 6 11.62 -10.92 8.07
N GLY A 7 11.54 -9.83 8.84
CA GLY A 7 10.78 -9.74 10.08
C GLY A 7 9.39 -9.15 9.85
N ILE A 8 8.42 -9.45 10.73
CA ILE A 8 7.06 -8.92 10.65
C ILE A 8 6.64 -8.39 12.03
N VAL A 9 6.34 -7.09 12.13
CA VAL A 9 5.69 -6.51 13.31
C VAL A 9 4.18 -6.59 13.19
N GLY A 10 3.46 -6.88 14.29
CA GLY A 10 2.03 -7.20 14.25
C GLY A 10 1.76 -8.51 13.51
N CYS A 11 2.63 -9.50 13.69
CA CYS A 11 2.72 -10.71 12.87
C CYS A 11 1.51 -11.64 12.98
N ALA A 12 0.78 -11.62 14.10
CA ALA A 12 -0.42 -12.44 14.32
C ALA A 12 -1.72 -11.74 13.90
N GLY A 13 -1.65 -10.47 13.49
CA GLY A 13 -2.76 -9.75 12.88
C GLY A 13 -3.14 -10.30 11.50
N ARG A 14 -4.32 -9.91 10.98
CA ARG A 14 -4.81 -10.37 9.66
C ARG A 14 -3.80 -10.17 8.52
N MET A 15 -3.16 -8.99 8.46
CA MET A 15 -2.11 -8.74 7.48
C MET A 15 -0.82 -9.46 7.82
N GLY A 16 -0.41 -9.50 9.09
CA GLY A 16 0.79 -10.20 9.54
C GLY A 16 0.81 -11.67 9.11
N LEU A 17 -0.28 -12.39 9.32
CA LEU A 17 -0.41 -13.79 8.89
C LEU A 17 -0.39 -13.94 7.36
N THR A 18 -0.92 -12.96 6.63
CA THR A 18 -0.86 -12.97 5.16
C THR A 18 0.56 -12.69 4.66
N LEU A 19 1.28 -11.78 5.32
CA LEU A 19 2.69 -11.51 5.07
C LEU A 19 3.56 -12.74 5.34
N ALA A 20 3.35 -13.42 6.48
CA ALA A 20 4.09 -14.64 6.83
C ALA A 20 3.92 -15.72 5.75
N ARG A 21 2.68 -15.94 5.26
CA ARG A 21 2.42 -16.87 4.14
C ARG A 21 3.12 -16.42 2.86
N GLN A 22 3.12 -15.14 2.55
CA GLN A 22 3.75 -14.61 1.34
C GLN A 22 5.28 -14.71 1.38
N VAL A 23 5.90 -14.46 2.55
CA VAL A 23 7.34 -14.65 2.76
C VAL A 23 7.70 -16.11 2.58
N ALA A 24 6.96 -17.02 3.23
CA ALA A 24 7.20 -18.47 3.12
C ALA A 24 7.05 -19.03 1.69
N ALA A 25 6.21 -18.39 0.86
CA ALA A 25 5.99 -18.79 -0.54
C ALA A 25 7.01 -18.20 -1.52
N ASN A 26 7.98 -17.39 -1.06
CA ASN A 26 8.95 -16.70 -1.94
C ASN A 26 10.37 -17.22 -1.71
N ASP A 27 11.00 -17.74 -2.75
CA ASP A 27 12.35 -18.32 -2.68
C ASP A 27 13.46 -17.30 -2.43
N GLY A 28 13.22 -16.01 -2.70
CA GLY A 28 14.19 -14.92 -2.52
C GLY A 28 14.35 -14.46 -1.08
N CYS A 29 13.46 -14.86 -0.18
CA CYS A 29 13.48 -14.43 1.22
C CYS A 29 13.14 -15.58 2.19
N GLU A 30 13.32 -15.31 3.47
CA GLU A 30 12.96 -16.21 4.56
C GLU A 30 12.43 -15.41 5.75
N LEU A 31 11.48 -16.00 6.47
CA LEU A 31 10.96 -15.43 7.70
C LEU A 31 12.00 -15.64 8.83
N CYS A 32 12.46 -14.55 9.46
CA CYS A 32 13.42 -14.62 10.55
C CYS A 32 12.80 -14.38 11.92
N GLY A 33 11.63 -13.73 11.99
CA GLY A 33 10.98 -13.44 13.26
C GLY A 33 9.64 -12.72 13.08
N GLY A 34 8.92 -12.58 14.17
CA GLY A 34 7.69 -11.79 14.23
C GLY A 34 7.40 -11.33 15.64
N THR A 35 6.86 -10.13 15.79
CA THR A 35 6.47 -9.58 17.09
C THR A 35 5.03 -9.16 17.15
N GLU A 36 4.49 -9.14 18.36
CA GLU A 36 3.18 -8.61 18.72
C GLU A 36 3.29 -7.59 19.86
N VAL A 37 2.24 -6.81 20.04
CA VAL A 37 2.15 -5.88 21.15
C VAL A 37 2.25 -6.63 22.49
N ALA A 38 2.97 -6.05 23.44
CA ALA A 38 3.14 -6.62 24.78
C ALA A 38 1.78 -7.00 25.41
N GLY A 39 1.71 -8.20 25.96
CA GLY A 39 0.49 -8.77 26.54
C GLY A 39 -0.44 -9.49 25.53
N SER A 40 -0.05 -9.59 24.26
CA SER A 40 -0.79 -10.41 23.28
C SER A 40 -0.75 -11.88 23.66
N GLU A 41 -1.88 -12.58 23.59
CA GLU A 41 -2.00 -14.03 23.81
C GLU A 41 -1.26 -14.87 22.74
N GLN A 42 -0.78 -14.24 21.68
CA GLN A 42 -0.04 -14.90 20.61
C GLN A 42 1.47 -14.99 20.87
N ILE A 43 1.99 -14.24 21.85
CA ILE A 43 3.40 -14.29 22.27
C ILE A 43 3.72 -15.70 22.77
N GLY A 44 4.88 -16.19 22.35
CA GLY A 44 5.32 -17.56 22.68
C GLY A 44 4.76 -18.65 21.74
N ARG A 45 3.84 -18.33 20.83
CA ARG A 45 3.32 -19.30 19.86
C ARG A 45 4.19 -19.36 18.59
N ASP A 46 4.13 -20.48 17.89
CA ASP A 46 4.81 -20.67 16.60
C ASP A 46 4.07 -19.89 15.49
N LEU A 47 4.80 -19.00 14.80
CA LEU A 47 4.23 -18.14 13.77
C LEU A 47 3.80 -18.93 12.52
N GLY A 48 4.51 -20.02 12.21
CA GLY A 48 4.11 -20.91 11.11
C GLY A 48 2.77 -21.58 11.37
N GLU A 49 2.53 -22.06 12.60
CA GLU A 49 1.23 -22.62 13.00
C GLU A 49 0.11 -21.58 12.92
N LEU A 50 0.36 -20.36 13.44
CA LEU A 50 -0.59 -19.24 13.36
C LEU A 50 -0.94 -18.88 11.92
N ALA A 51 0.05 -18.93 11.03
CA ALA A 51 -0.13 -18.66 9.61
C ALA A 51 -0.75 -19.81 8.81
N GLY A 52 -0.93 -20.99 9.42
CA GLY A 52 -1.44 -22.20 8.74
C GLY A 52 -0.42 -22.89 7.82
N LEU A 53 0.87 -22.69 8.09
CA LEU A 53 1.98 -23.27 7.33
C LEU A 53 2.57 -24.55 7.97
N GLY A 54 2.05 -24.94 9.14
CA GLY A 54 2.70 -25.89 10.05
C GLY A 54 3.79 -25.21 10.89
N SER A 55 4.34 -25.95 11.85
CA SER A 55 5.39 -25.40 12.73
C SER A 55 6.66 -25.09 11.93
N ASN A 56 7.20 -23.89 12.12
CA ASN A 56 8.43 -23.43 11.49
C ASN A 56 9.53 -23.04 12.50
N GLY A 57 9.25 -23.19 13.80
CA GLY A 57 10.19 -22.90 14.89
C GLY A 57 10.36 -21.42 15.20
N ILE A 58 9.63 -20.51 14.51
CA ILE A 58 9.69 -19.08 14.74
C ILE A 58 8.66 -18.71 15.81
N VAL A 59 9.16 -18.35 16.99
CA VAL A 59 8.32 -17.98 18.14
C VAL A 59 7.98 -16.50 18.07
N VAL A 60 6.69 -16.17 18.22
CA VAL A 60 6.23 -14.77 18.31
C VAL A 60 6.79 -14.10 19.56
N GLY A 61 7.55 -13.05 19.39
CA GLY A 61 8.12 -12.23 20.47
C GLY A 61 7.30 -10.96 20.75
N ASP A 62 7.80 -10.16 21.69
CA ASP A 62 7.23 -8.84 22.07
C ASP A 62 8.25 -7.70 22.01
N ASP A 63 9.48 -8.00 21.60
CA ASP A 63 10.55 -7.02 21.49
C ASP A 63 10.88 -6.73 20.01
N PRO A 64 10.38 -5.62 19.44
CA PRO A 64 10.69 -5.26 18.07
C PRO A 64 12.17 -4.87 17.88
N ALA A 65 12.90 -4.40 18.91
CA ALA A 65 14.30 -4.03 18.76
C ALA A 65 15.16 -5.25 18.39
N VAL A 66 14.90 -6.40 19.03
CA VAL A 66 15.57 -7.67 18.66
C VAL A 66 15.26 -8.06 17.24
N LEU A 67 13.99 -7.94 16.80
CA LEU A 67 13.58 -8.26 15.44
C LEU A 67 14.30 -7.39 14.40
N PHE A 68 14.35 -6.05 14.63
CA PHE A 68 15.02 -5.13 13.73
C PHE A 68 16.54 -5.37 13.66
N ALA A 69 17.15 -5.80 14.74
CA ALA A 69 18.60 -6.13 14.75
C ALA A 69 18.94 -7.41 13.98
N GLU A 70 18.02 -8.34 13.80
CA GLU A 70 18.23 -9.64 13.15
C GLU A 70 17.77 -9.70 11.69
N ALA A 71 16.85 -8.80 11.29
CA ALA A 71 16.24 -8.78 9.97
C ALA A 71 17.02 -7.92 8.97
N ASP A 72 16.99 -8.29 7.69
CA ASP A 72 17.41 -7.43 6.58
C ASP A 72 16.30 -6.42 6.21
N ALA A 73 15.04 -6.82 6.40
CA ALA A 73 13.88 -5.98 6.20
C ALA A 73 12.74 -6.33 7.18
N VAL A 74 12.00 -5.33 7.64
CA VAL A 74 10.81 -5.51 8.48
C VAL A 74 9.57 -4.97 7.78
N LEU A 75 8.52 -5.79 7.73
CA LEU A 75 7.21 -5.45 7.17
C LEU A 75 6.29 -4.96 8.30
N ASP A 76 5.75 -3.76 8.13
CA ASP A 76 4.94 -3.06 9.12
C ASP A 76 3.57 -2.64 8.56
N PHE A 77 2.52 -3.29 9.06
CA PHE A 77 1.11 -2.99 8.78
C PHE A 77 0.34 -2.83 10.10
N THR A 78 0.92 -2.10 11.03
CA THR A 78 0.40 -1.92 12.38
C THR A 78 -0.48 -0.67 12.50
N VAL A 79 -0.10 0.26 13.38
CA VAL A 79 -0.78 1.53 13.58
C VAL A 79 0.24 2.68 13.52
N PRO A 80 -0.17 3.93 13.20
CA PRO A 80 0.76 5.03 12.97
C PRO A 80 1.77 5.28 14.10
N ALA A 81 1.34 5.23 15.36
CA ALA A 81 2.23 5.42 16.50
C ALA A 81 3.30 4.33 16.58
N ALA A 82 2.92 3.05 16.46
CA ALA A 82 3.87 1.94 16.46
C ALA A 82 4.84 2.01 15.27
N SER A 83 4.34 2.33 14.07
CA SER A 83 5.20 2.47 12.88
C SER A 83 6.21 3.63 13.05
N ALA A 84 5.86 4.70 13.75
CA ALA A 84 6.78 5.78 14.07
C ALA A 84 7.89 5.32 15.05
N ASP A 85 7.54 4.53 16.06
CA ASP A 85 8.53 3.93 16.98
C ASP A 85 9.41 2.91 16.26
N HIS A 86 8.83 2.07 15.42
CA HIS A 86 9.55 1.10 14.58
C HIS A 86 10.53 1.79 13.61
N ALA A 87 10.19 2.97 13.09
CA ALA A 87 11.08 3.73 12.22
C ALA A 87 12.37 4.14 12.94
N ALA A 88 12.31 4.49 14.22
CA ALA A 88 13.50 4.77 15.02
C ALA A 88 14.39 3.51 15.14
N LEU A 89 13.80 2.34 15.42
CA LEU A 89 14.53 1.07 15.48
C LEU A 89 15.16 0.71 14.13
N ALA A 90 14.44 0.93 13.03
CA ALA A 90 14.96 0.71 11.69
C ALA A 90 16.18 1.58 11.37
N ALA A 91 16.16 2.86 11.77
CA ALA A 91 17.26 3.78 11.61
C ALA A 91 18.49 3.35 12.43
N GLU A 92 18.28 2.92 13.67
CA GLU A 92 19.35 2.48 14.59
C GLU A 92 20.02 1.19 14.11
N SER A 93 19.24 0.19 13.69
CA SER A 93 19.73 -1.09 13.18
C SER A 93 20.14 -1.06 11.70
N LYS A 94 19.81 0.02 10.97
CA LYS A 94 19.97 0.16 9.50
C LYS A 94 19.20 -0.90 8.70
N THR A 95 18.11 -1.38 9.26
CA THR A 95 17.23 -2.39 8.66
C THR A 95 16.22 -1.71 7.73
N THR A 96 15.97 -2.29 6.56
CA THR A 96 14.92 -1.80 5.66
C THR A 96 13.56 -1.83 6.35
N HIS A 97 12.80 -0.73 6.30
CA HIS A 97 11.46 -0.63 6.86
C HIS A 97 10.41 -0.47 5.76
N VAL A 98 9.56 -1.49 5.57
CA VAL A 98 8.47 -1.47 4.59
C VAL A 98 7.16 -1.17 5.31
N VAL A 99 6.62 0.03 5.10
CA VAL A 99 5.50 0.59 5.85
C VAL A 99 4.24 0.61 4.99
N GLY A 100 3.32 -0.30 5.29
CA GLY A 100 1.97 -0.36 4.72
C GLY A 100 0.89 0.20 5.66
N THR A 101 1.26 0.70 6.81
CA THR A 101 0.40 1.40 7.76
C THR A 101 -0.15 2.67 7.12
N THR A 102 -1.41 2.99 7.39
CA THR A 102 -2.09 4.19 6.87
C THR A 102 -2.61 5.06 8.02
N GLY A 103 -2.99 6.31 7.70
CA GLY A 103 -3.56 7.23 8.70
C GLY A 103 -2.51 8.00 9.50
N PHE A 104 -1.32 8.22 8.93
CA PHE A 104 -0.26 9.00 9.55
C PHE A 104 -0.68 10.47 9.72
N GLU A 105 -0.46 10.98 10.92
CA GLU A 105 -0.45 12.41 11.20
C GLU A 105 0.95 12.99 10.98
N THR A 106 1.08 14.32 10.98
CA THR A 106 2.35 15.01 10.72
C THR A 106 3.48 14.54 11.65
N LEU A 107 3.19 14.28 12.93
CA LEU A 107 4.18 13.80 13.90
C LEU A 107 4.76 12.45 13.49
N HIS A 108 3.88 11.50 13.13
CA HIS A 108 4.28 10.15 12.71
C HIS A 108 5.10 10.21 11.41
N GLN A 109 4.66 11.03 10.43
CA GLN A 109 5.39 11.20 9.18
C GLN A 109 6.78 11.81 9.38
N THR A 110 6.92 12.71 10.35
CA THR A 110 8.23 13.29 10.72
C THR A 110 9.20 12.20 11.19
N ALA A 111 8.75 11.24 12.00
CA ALA A 111 9.58 10.11 12.44
C ALA A 111 10.01 9.20 11.27
N ILE A 112 9.08 8.88 10.37
CA ILE A 112 9.37 8.11 9.14
C ILE A 112 10.43 8.83 8.28
N ASN A 113 10.27 10.14 8.06
CA ASN A 113 11.20 10.94 7.28
C ASN A 113 12.59 11.02 7.92
N ALA A 114 12.64 11.13 9.26
CA ALA A 114 13.91 11.13 9.99
C ALA A 114 14.65 9.78 9.85
N ALA A 115 13.93 8.66 9.94
CA ALA A 115 14.51 7.33 9.76
C ALA A 115 15.08 7.13 8.35
N ALA A 116 14.41 7.67 7.32
CA ALA A 116 14.83 7.56 5.93
C ALA A 116 16.19 8.21 5.64
N ALA A 117 16.68 9.11 6.51
CA ALA A 117 18.04 9.65 6.41
C ALA A 117 19.13 8.61 6.78
N HIS A 118 18.77 7.53 7.45
CA HIS A 118 19.69 6.54 8.02
C HIS A 118 19.52 5.14 7.45
N THR A 119 18.32 4.81 6.95
CA THR A 119 18.00 3.51 6.36
C THR A 119 17.05 3.64 5.17
N VAL A 120 16.80 2.52 4.48
CA VAL A 120 15.80 2.46 3.41
C VAL A 120 14.41 2.32 4.02
N VAL A 121 13.53 3.27 3.74
CA VAL A 121 12.11 3.19 4.09
C VAL A 121 11.30 3.14 2.81
N VAL A 122 10.46 2.10 2.65
CA VAL A 122 9.48 2.03 1.56
C VAL A 122 8.09 2.23 2.16
N GLN A 123 7.47 3.36 1.89
CA GLN A 123 6.16 3.71 2.43
C GLN A 123 5.11 3.82 1.33
N ALA A 124 3.97 3.16 1.49
CA ALA A 124 2.84 3.33 0.60
C ALA A 124 1.50 3.07 1.31
N ALA A 125 0.50 3.89 1.03
CA ALA A 125 -0.86 3.67 1.52
C ALA A 125 -1.54 2.43 0.90
N ASN A 126 -1.00 1.95 -0.23
CA ASN A 126 -1.44 0.72 -0.90
C ASN A 126 -0.22 0.03 -1.50
N MET A 127 0.06 -1.20 -1.06
CA MET A 127 1.22 -1.98 -1.52
C MET A 127 0.93 -2.81 -2.78
N SER A 128 -0.29 -2.80 -3.35
CA SER A 128 -0.60 -3.54 -4.57
C SER A 128 0.23 -3.03 -5.76
N LEU A 129 0.98 -3.91 -6.41
CA LEU A 129 1.75 -3.59 -7.62
C LEU A 129 0.82 -3.08 -8.73
N GLY A 130 -0.34 -3.74 -8.91
CA GLY A 130 -1.31 -3.36 -9.94
C GLY A 130 -1.96 -2.00 -9.68
N VAL A 131 -2.30 -1.67 -8.43
CA VAL A 131 -2.84 -0.35 -8.07
C VAL A 131 -1.82 0.75 -8.32
N ASN A 132 -0.56 0.55 -7.93
CA ASN A 132 0.49 1.56 -8.13
C ASN A 132 0.83 1.75 -9.62
N LEU A 133 0.82 0.67 -10.40
CA LEU A 133 0.91 0.77 -11.86
C LEU A 133 -0.27 1.57 -12.44
N LEU A 134 -1.51 1.29 -11.97
CA LEU A 134 -2.70 2.01 -12.41
C LEU A 134 -2.61 3.51 -12.08
N LEU A 135 -2.11 3.88 -10.89
CA LEU A 135 -1.88 5.28 -10.51
C LEU A 135 -0.91 5.98 -11.47
N ALA A 136 0.24 5.38 -11.76
CA ALA A 136 1.22 5.93 -12.68
C ALA A 136 0.67 6.08 -14.11
N LEU A 137 -0.03 5.05 -14.60
CA LEU A 137 -0.67 5.09 -15.92
C LEU A 137 -1.77 6.15 -15.97
N THR A 138 -2.60 6.28 -14.94
CA THR A 138 -3.64 7.30 -14.86
C THR A 138 -3.06 8.71 -15.01
N ARG A 139 -1.99 9.03 -14.27
CA ARG A 139 -1.30 10.31 -14.38
C ARG A 139 -0.77 10.55 -15.80
N ARG A 140 -0.09 9.56 -16.38
CA ARG A 140 0.49 9.66 -17.74
C ARG A 140 -0.59 9.81 -18.81
N VAL A 141 -1.69 9.06 -18.72
CA VAL A 141 -2.79 9.16 -19.68
C VAL A 141 -3.50 10.51 -19.53
N ALA A 142 -3.75 10.97 -18.31
CA ALA A 142 -4.34 12.28 -18.06
C ALA A 142 -3.47 13.43 -18.60
N ALA A 143 -2.13 13.31 -18.55
CA ALA A 143 -1.21 14.30 -19.09
C ALA A 143 -1.13 14.26 -20.64
N ALA A 144 -1.34 13.10 -21.25
CA ALA A 144 -1.17 12.89 -22.68
C ALA A 144 -2.43 13.17 -23.51
N LEU A 145 -3.61 12.90 -22.93
CA LEU A 145 -4.89 13.11 -23.61
C LEU A 145 -5.36 14.56 -23.50
N ASP A 146 -6.04 15.01 -24.55
CA ASP A 146 -6.63 16.32 -24.65
C ASP A 146 -7.61 16.58 -23.46
N PRO A 147 -7.72 17.84 -22.96
CA PRO A 147 -8.70 18.21 -21.94
C PRO A 147 -10.17 17.90 -22.29
N GLU A 148 -10.50 17.69 -23.55
CA GLU A 148 -11.84 17.23 -23.97
C GLU A 148 -12.21 15.82 -23.51
N PHE A 149 -11.21 15.00 -23.13
CA PHE A 149 -11.50 13.71 -22.52
C PHE A 149 -11.99 13.89 -21.08
N ASP A 150 -13.25 13.61 -20.85
CA ASP A 150 -13.87 13.53 -19.52
C ASP A 150 -13.25 12.39 -18.71
N ILE A 151 -13.02 12.63 -17.40
CA ILE A 151 -12.42 11.63 -16.52
C ILE A 151 -13.45 11.16 -15.49
N GLU A 152 -13.75 9.86 -15.48
CA GLU A 152 -14.67 9.23 -14.54
C GLU A 152 -13.99 8.06 -13.84
N ILE A 153 -14.12 7.99 -12.52
CA ILE A 153 -13.56 6.92 -11.68
C ILE A 153 -14.72 6.10 -11.12
N VAL A 154 -14.72 4.81 -11.42
CA VAL A 154 -15.72 3.86 -10.90
C VAL A 154 -15.01 2.90 -9.96
N GLU A 155 -15.57 2.70 -8.75
CA GLU A 155 -15.02 1.75 -7.78
C GLU A 155 -16.10 0.87 -7.17
N MET A 156 -15.74 -0.38 -6.88
CA MET A 156 -16.61 -1.32 -6.17
C MET A 156 -15.88 -2.00 -5.04
N HIS A 157 -16.52 -2.07 -3.87
CA HIS A 157 -16.03 -2.83 -2.71
C HIS A 157 -17.17 -3.61 -2.04
N HIS A 158 -16.78 -4.46 -1.09
CA HIS A 158 -17.70 -5.24 -0.27
C HIS A 158 -18.66 -4.36 0.51
N ARG A 159 -19.84 -4.92 0.86
CA ARG A 159 -20.92 -4.23 1.59
C ARG A 159 -20.53 -3.59 2.92
N HIS A 160 -19.44 -4.04 3.53
CA HIS A 160 -18.98 -3.60 4.85
C HIS A 160 -17.98 -2.42 4.80
N LYS A 161 -17.64 -1.91 3.60
CA LYS A 161 -16.75 -0.75 3.47
C LYS A 161 -17.49 0.53 3.84
N VAL A 162 -16.97 1.29 4.81
CA VAL A 162 -17.64 2.45 5.40
C VAL A 162 -17.30 3.78 4.71
N ASP A 163 -16.11 3.89 4.13
CA ASP A 163 -15.68 5.09 3.39
C ASP A 163 -16.11 5.04 1.93
N ALA A 164 -16.50 6.17 1.37
CA ALA A 164 -16.85 6.38 -0.04
C ALA A 164 -16.54 7.83 -0.46
N PRO A 165 -15.83 8.06 -1.59
CA PRO A 165 -15.09 7.06 -2.37
C PRO A 165 -13.97 6.41 -1.58
N SER A 166 -13.46 5.26 -2.07
CA SER A 166 -12.32 4.56 -1.43
C SER A 166 -11.04 5.39 -1.51
N GLY A 167 -10.11 5.17 -0.55
CA GLY A 167 -8.80 5.82 -0.59
C GLY A 167 -8.05 5.63 -1.91
N THR A 168 -8.18 4.46 -2.54
CA THR A 168 -7.59 4.17 -3.86
C THR A 168 -8.27 4.97 -4.98
N ALA A 169 -9.60 5.10 -4.96
CA ALA A 169 -10.31 5.94 -5.94
C ALA A 169 -9.90 7.41 -5.82
N LEU A 170 -9.78 7.93 -4.59
CA LEU A 170 -9.29 9.29 -4.36
C LEU A 170 -7.84 9.47 -4.81
N ALA A 171 -6.98 8.46 -4.63
CA ALA A 171 -5.61 8.49 -5.12
C ALA A 171 -5.55 8.50 -6.66
N LEU A 172 -6.42 7.74 -7.34
CA LEU A 172 -6.56 7.76 -8.80
C LEU A 172 -7.01 9.13 -9.30
N GLY A 173 -7.96 9.78 -8.60
CA GLY A 173 -8.38 11.13 -8.94
C GLY A 173 -7.29 12.17 -8.78
N ARG A 174 -6.50 12.08 -7.70
CA ARG A 174 -5.32 12.94 -7.53
C ARG A 174 -4.29 12.70 -8.64
N ALA A 175 -4.00 11.45 -8.98
CA ALA A 175 -3.10 11.12 -10.08
C ALA A 175 -3.59 11.69 -11.43
N ALA A 176 -4.91 11.67 -11.69
CA ALA A 176 -5.49 12.28 -12.86
C ALA A 176 -5.38 13.81 -12.83
N ALA A 177 -5.65 14.44 -11.68
CA ALA A 177 -5.53 15.87 -11.49
C ALA A 177 -4.07 16.35 -11.65
N ASP A 178 -3.11 15.62 -11.06
CA ASP A 178 -1.67 15.86 -11.23
C ASP A 178 -1.27 15.80 -12.71
N GLY A 179 -1.77 14.80 -13.46
CA GLY A 179 -1.53 14.68 -14.90
C GLY A 179 -2.11 15.85 -15.69
N ARG A 180 -3.22 16.43 -15.25
CA ARG A 180 -3.86 17.62 -15.84
C ARG A 180 -3.27 18.94 -15.37
N GLY A 181 -2.41 18.93 -14.35
CA GLY A 181 -1.84 20.15 -13.75
C GLY A 181 -2.88 20.98 -13.02
N VAL A 182 -3.87 20.35 -12.36
CA VAL A 182 -4.96 21.02 -11.63
C VAL A 182 -5.05 20.48 -10.19
N GLU A 183 -5.60 21.31 -9.29
CA GLU A 183 -5.86 20.87 -7.92
C GLU A 183 -7.07 19.93 -7.87
N HIS A 184 -6.87 18.75 -7.28
CA HIS A 184 -7.88 17.70 -7.24
C HIS A 184 -9.19 18.16 -6.59
N ASP A 185 -9.11 18.88 -5.47
CA ASP A 185 -10.30 19.29 -4.71
C ASP A 185 -11.16 20.34 -5.44
N ASP A 186 -10.59 21.06 -6.41
CA ASP A 186 -11.31 22.02 -7.24
C ASP A 186 -12.15 21.36 -8.36
N VAL A 187 -11.76 20.12 -8.74
CA VAL A 187 -12.34 19.40 -9.90
C VAL A 187 -13.04 18.10 -9.51
N ALA A 188 -13.03 17.69 -8.24
CA ALA A 188 -13.61 16.43 -7.78
C ALA A 188 -15.14 16.47 -7.71
N ALA A 189 -15.83 15.80 -8.62
CA ALA A 189 -17.29 15.63 -8.63
C ALA A 189 -17.70 14.29 -7.98
N ARG A 190 -18.03 14.32 -6.67
CA ARG A 190 -18.22 13.10 -5.85
C ARG A 190 -19.64 12.51 -5.86
N GLY A 191 -20.55 13.08 -6.61
CA GLY A 191 -21.91 12.55 -6.72
C GLY A 191 -22.74 13.30 -7.75
N ARG A 192 -23.64 12.56 -8.40
CA ARG A 192 -24.67 13.10 -9.28
C ARG A 192 -25.97 12.40 -8.91
N ASP A 193 -26.99 13.16 -8.53
CA ASP A 193 -28.31 12.65 -8.16
C ASP A 193 -29.41 13.60 -8.67
N GLY A 194 -30.46 13.04 -9.26
CA GLY A 194 -31.56 13.80 -9.87
C GLY A 194 -31.17 14.53 -11.17
N ILE A 195 -31.70 15.70 -11.38
CA ILE A 195 -31.43 16.54 -12.57
C ILE A 195 -30.28 17.49 -12.23
N THR A 196 -29.06 17.12 -12.59
CA THR A 196 -27.83 17.87 -12.23
C THR A 196 -27.35 18.85 -13.32
N GLY A 197 -28.04 18.90 -14.47
CA GLY A 197 -27.55 19.61 -15.64
C GLY A 197 -26.46 18.82 -16.39
N GLU A 198 -25.85 19.48 -17.38
CA GLU A 198 -24.73 18.90 -18.13
C GLU A 198 -23.49 18.75 -17.25
N ARG A 199 -22.64 17.77 -17.59
CA ARG A 199 -21.35 17.58 -16.93
C ARG A 199 -20.47 18.83 -17.12
N LYS A 200 -19.88 19.32 -16.05
CA LYS A 200 -18.93 20.42 -16.12
C LYS A 200 -17.62 19.94 -16.75
N PRO A 201 -17.11 20.59 -17.82
CA PRO A 201 -15.83 20.26 -18.40
C PRO A 201 -14.69 20.37 -17.37
N GLY A 202 -13.75 19.42 -17.41
CA GLY A 202 -12.60 19.39 -16.52
C GLY A 202 -12.85 18.70 -15.17
N ASP A 203 -14.11 18.41 -14.80
CA ASP A 203 -14.39 17.66 -13.58
C ASP A 203 -13.78 16.23 -13.65
N ILE A 204 -13.42 15.70 -12.48
CA ILE A 204 -13.08 14.28 -12.27
C ILE A 204 -14.22 13.66 -11.48
N GLY A 205 -15.01 12.81 -12.15
CA GLY A 205 -16.21 12.21 -11.56
C GLY A 205 -15.90 10.95 -10.77
N TYR A 206 -16.77 10.64 -9.78
CA TYR A 206 -16.70 9.43 -8.98
C TYR A 206 -18.04 8.71 -8.94
N ALA A 207 -18.01 7.40 -9.24
CA ALA A 207 -19.13 6.49 -9.05
C ALA A 207 -18.75 5.35 -8.10
N VAL A 208 -19.55 5.13 -7.07
CA VAL A 208 -19.25 4.22 -5.97
C VAL A 208 -20.28 3.10 -5.92
N LEU A 209 -19.79 1.86 -5.95
CA LEU A 209 -20.60 0.65 -5.81
C LEU A 209 -20.22 -0.12 -4.54
N ARG A 210 -21.23 -0.70 -3.87
CA ARG A 210 -21.05 -1.54 -2.68
C ARG A 210 -21.88 -2.82 -2.86
N GLY A 211 -21.23 -3.99 -2.70
CA GLY A 211 -21.92 -5.26 -2.83
C GLY A 211 -21.06 -6.47 -2.54
N GLY A 212 -21.70 -7.54 -2.14
CA GLY A 212 -21.04 -8.83 -1.91
C GLY A 212 -19.79 -8.76 -1.03
N ASN A 213 -18.77 -9.52 -1.43
CA ASN A 213 -17.46 -9.59 -0.82
C ASN A 213 -16.35 -9.06 -1.75
N VAL A 214 -16.66 -8.12 -2.65
CA VAL A 214 -15.70 -7.53 -3.57
C VAL A 214 -14.52 -6.94 -2.80
N VAL A 215 -13.32 -7.39 -3.11
CA VAL A 215 -12.09 -6.96 -2.41
C VAL A 215 -11.76 -5.50 -2.74
N GLY A 216 -11.88 -5.15 -4.02
CA GLY A 216 -11.71 -3.81 -4.55
C GLY A 216 -11.52 -3.82 -6.05
N GLU A 217 -12.37 -3.11 -6.76
CA GLU A 217 -12.29 -2.91 -8.20
C GLU A 217 -12.25 -1.42 -8.48
N HIS A 218 -11.40 -1.00 -9.40
CA HIS A 218 -11.23 0.40 -9.75
C HIS A 218 -11.04 0.53 -11.26
N SER A 219 -11.77 1.44 -11.87
CA SER A 219 -11.63 1.79 -13.28
C SER A 219 -11.55 3.29 -13.42
N VAL A 220 -10.60 3.76 -14.22
CA VAL A 220 -10.52 5.16 -14.67
C VAL A 220 -10.87 5.18 -16.15
N VAL A 221 -11.90 5.92 -16.49
CA VAL A 221 -12.42 6.06 -17.85
C VAL A 221 -12.11 7.47 -18.33
N PHE A 222 -11.43 7.57 -19.46
CA PHE A 222 -11.21 8.79 -20.22
C PHE A 222 -12.11 8.74 -21.44
N ALA A 223 -13.06 9.68 -21.57
CA ALA A 223 -14.12 9.63 -22.57
C ALA A 223 -14.18 10.91 -23.39
N ALA A 224 -13.97 10.80 -24.69
CA ALA A 224 -14.23 11.83 -25.68
C ALA A 224 -15.58 11.56 -26.41
N ALA A 225 -15.89 12.39 -27.40
CA ALA A 225 -17.13 12.27 -28.17
C ALA A 225 -17.18 10.97 -29.02
N ASP A 226 -16.05 10.49 -29.48
CA ASP A 226 -15.91 9.39 -30.46
C ASP A 226 -15.14 8.19 -29.95
N GLU A 227 -14.41 8.30 -28.81
CA GLU A 227 -13.66 7.19 -28.26
C GLU A 227 -13.61 7.20 -26.72
N ARG A 228 -13.22 6.09 -26.13
CA ARG A 228 -12.96 5.94 -24.70
C ARG A 228 -11.74 5.09 -24.44
N VAL A 229 -10.91 5.51 -23.47
CA VAL A 229 -9.83 4.70 -22.91
C VAL A 229 -10.21 4.34 -21.48
N ALA A 230 -10.11 3.06 -21.12
CA ALA A 230 -10.38 2.60 -19.75
C ALA A 230 -9.17 1.85 -19.20
N LEU A 231 -8.76 2.24 -17.99
CA LEU A 231 -7.72 1.55 -17.22
C LEU A 231 -8.40 0.91 -16.01
N SER A 232 -8.25 -0.39 -15.83
CA SER A 232 -8.96 -1.12 -14.77
C SER A 232 -8.03 -2.02 -13.96
N HIS A 233 -8.31 -2.13 -12.67
CA HIS A 233 -7.69 -3.07 -11.75
C HIS A 233 -8.75 -3.78 -10.92
N ILE A 234 -8.66 -5.11 -10.83
CA ILE A 234 -9.56 -5.97 -10.07
C ILE A 234 -8.73 -6.74 -9.05
N ALA A 235 -8.98 -6.52 -7.76
CA ALA A 235 -8.41 -7.30 -6.68
C ALA A 235 -9.32 -8.51 -6.37
N THR A 236 -8.79 -9.71 -6.47
CA THR A 236 -9.49 -10.96 -6.14
C THR A 236 -9.11 -11.51 -4.77
N ASP A 237 -7.95 -11.10 -4.24
CA ASP A 237 -7.45 -11.50 -2.93
C ASP A 237 -6.63 -10.37 -2.29
N ARG A 238 -6.67 -10.26 -0.96
CA ARG A 238 -5.85 -9.28 -0.20
C ARG A 238 -4.36 -9.64 -0.14
N ALA A 239 -3.98 -10.84 -0.52
CA ALA A 239 -2.57 -11.24 -0.65
C ALA A 239 -1.77 -10.36 -1.63
N ILE A 240 -2.43 -9.62 -2.52
CA ILE A 240 -1.79 -8.64 -3.41
C ILE A 240 -0.98 -7.60 -2.63
N PHE A 241 -1.43 -7.18 -1.44
CA PHE A 241 -0.71 -6.23 -0.61
C PHE A 241 0.53 -6.84 0.02
N ALA A 242 0.42 -8.09 0.52
CA ALA A 242 1.55 -8.82 1.07
C ALA A 242 2.61 -9.11 0.00
N ARG A 243 2.19 -9.48 -1.22
CA ARG A 243 3.10 -9.68 -2.35
C ARG A 243 3.86 -8.38 -2.67
N GLY A 244 3.18 -7.25 -2.72
CA GLY A 244 3.83 -5.96 -2.97
C GLY A 244 4.81 -5.57 -1.88
N ALA A 245 4.47 -5.82 -0.59
CA ALA A 245 5.37 -5.55 0.52
C ALA A 245 6.64 -6.41 0.48
N VAL A 246 6.52 -7.71 0.16
CA VAL A 246 7.69 -8.60 -0.04
C VAL A 246 8.52 -8.15 -1.23
N THR A 247 7.86 -7.76 -2.35
CA THR A 247 8.57 -7.20 -3.52
C THR A 247 9.34 -5.94 -3.14
N ALA A 248 8.75 -5.03 -2.35
CA ALA A 248 9.40 -3.83 -1.87
C ALA A 248 10.62 -4.13 -0.98
N ALA A 249 10.50 -5.11 -0.06
CA ALA A 249 11.60 -5.54 0.79
C ALA A 249 12.78 -6.10 -0.01
N LEU A 250 12.51 -6.92 -1.02
CA LEU A 250 13.55 -7.47 -1.90
C LEU A 250 14.17 -6.39 -2.80
N TRP A 251 13.37 -5.49 -3.35
CA TRP A 251 13.84 -4.36 -4.16
C TRP A 251 14.76 -3.41 -3.38
N ALA A 252 14.47 -3.21 -2.08
CA ALA A 252 15.20 -2.31 -1.20
C ALA A 252 16.64 -2.76 -0.90
N GLN A 253 16.96 -4.05 -1.13
CA GLN A 253 18.28 -4.57 -0.84
C GLN A 253 19.36 -3.86 -1.66
N GLY A 254 20.36 -3.28 -0.94
CA GLY A 254 21.46 -2.54 -1.55
C GLY A 254 21.11 -1.13 -2.05
N LYS A 255 19.90 -0.63 -1.79
CA LYS A 255 19.57 0.76 -2.05
C LYS A 255 20.19 1.68 -0.99
N PRO A 256 20.53 2.92 -1.34
CA PRO A 256 20.97 3.91 -0.36
C PRO A 256 19.81 4.28 0.59
N PRO A 257 20.13 4.77 1.82
CA PRO A 257 19.11 5.34 2.69
C PRO A 257 18.24 6.38 1.97
N GLY A 258 16.94 6.34 2.23
CA GLY A 258 15.99 7.22 1.57
C GLY A 258 14.54 6.80 1.84
N LEU A 259 13.61 7.71 1.57
CA LEU A 259 12.18 7.43 1.55
C LEU A 259 11.76 7.13 0.11
N TYR A 260 11.23 5.95 -0.09
CA TYR A 260 10.80 5.42 -1.38
C TYR A 260 9.32 5.07 -1.35
N GLY A 261 8.70 5.13 -2.52
CA GLY A 261 7.34 4.66 -2.73
C GLY A 261 7.27 3.43 -3.63
N MET A 262 6.06 2.92 -3.84
CA MET A 262 5.85 1.80 -4.77
C MET A 262 6.13 2.17 -6.24
N ALA A 263 6.12 3.47 -6.60
CA ALA A 263 6.53 3.93 -7.92
C ALA A 263 8.04 3.66 -8.15
N ASP A 264 8.88 3.88 -7.13
CA ASP A 264 10.31 3.57 -7.18
C ASP A 264 10.53 2.06 -7.34
N VAL A 265 9.81 1.25 -6.55
CA VAL A 265 9.88 -0.22 -6.58
C VAL A 265 9.53 -0.76 -7.97
N LEU A 266 8.59 -0.13 -8.66
CA LEU A 266 8.14 -0.51 -10.01
C LEU A 266 8.97 0.13 -11.13
N GLY A 267 9.94 1.01 -10.82
CA GLY A 267 10.68 1.76 -11.84
C GLY A 267 9.83 2.75 -12.62
N LEU A 268 8.81 3.31 -11.98
CA LEU A 268 7.83 4.26 -12.54
C LEU A 268 7.98 5.68 -11.95
N ALA A 269 8.93 5.88 -11.03
CA ALA A 269 9.30 7.21 -10.57
C ALA A 269 9.92 8.01 -11.72
N ASP A 270 9.54 9.30 -11.82
CA ASP A 270 10.06 10.23 -12.86
C ASP A 270 11.50 10.62 -12.61
#